data_7eb34c1379c7b7db82c4074de2c918ac
#
_entry.id   7eb34c1379c7b7db82c4074de2c918ac
#
_cell.length_a   1.000
_cell.length_b   1.000
_cell.length_c   1.000
_cell.angle_alpha   90.00
_cell.angle_beta   90.00
_cell.angle_gamma   90.00
#
_symmetry.space_group_name_H-M   'P 1'
#
loop_
_entity.id
_entity.type
_entity.pdbx_description
1 polymer ?
#
loop_
_entity_poly.entity_id
_entity_poly.type
_entity_poly.pdbx_seq_one_letter_code
_entity_poly.pdbx_strand_id
1 'polypeptide(L)'
;FQKPNPFPMSVYDNIAYGPRTHGIRSKVKLDEIVEKSLRDAAIWDELKDRLKKSALGLSGGQQQRLCIARALAVEPDVLLMDEPTSALDPISTSKIEDLAMELKNKYTIVIVTHNMQQAARISDKTAFFLLGELVEAGPTESLFSMPQDKRTEDYITGRFG
;
A
#
# COMPACT_ATOMS: atom_id res chain seq x y z
N PHE A 1 -3.19 6.07 -3.95
CA PHE A 1 -3.31 6.51 -5.35
C PHE A 1 -2.79 5.42 -6.29
N GLN A 2 -3.43 5.22 -7.44
CA GLN A 2 -3.05 4.23 -8.47
C GLN A 2 -1.59 4.39 -8.94
N LYS A 3 -1.06 5.60 -8.92
CA LYS A 3 0.36 5.87 -9.19
C LYS A 3 1.01 6.45 -7.95
N PRO A 4 2.27 6.09 -7.68
CA PRO A 4 3.03 6.73 -6.61
C PRO A 4 2.98 8.25 -6.79
N ASN A 5 2.63 8.96 -5.73
CA ASN A 5 2.51 10.42 -5.75
C ASN A 5 3.31 11.05 -4.60
N PRO A 6 4.64 10.96 -4.63
CA PRO A 6 5.46 11.70 -3.69
C PRO A 6 5.31 13.20 -3.93
N PHE A 7 5.32 13.99 -2.86
CA PHE A 7 5.36 15.43 -2.99
C PHE A 7 6.70 15.89 -3.64
N PRO A 8 6.73 17.01 -4.37
CA PRO A 8 7.95 17.54 -5.01
C PRO A 8 8.89 18.18 -3.98
N MET A 9 9.29 17.39 -2.99
CA MET A 9 10.18 17.76 -1.88
C MET A 9 11.12 16.61 -1.55
N SER A 10 11.95 16.77 -0.51
CA SER A 10 12.89 15.74 -0.10
C SER A 10 12.17 14.46 0.41
N VAL A 11 12.91 13.35 0.46
CA VAL A 11 12.44 12.11 1.10
C VAL A 11 12.00 12.39 2.54
N TYR A 12 12.85 13.09 3.30
CA TYR A 12 12.57 13.48 4.67
C TYR A 12 11.28 14.30 4.79
N ASP A 13 11.14 15.35 3.99
CA ASP A 13 10.00 16.25 4.09
C ASP A 13 8.69 15.59 3.65
N ASN A 14 8.73 14.62 2.74
CA ASN A 14 7.56 13.82 2.40
C ASN A 14 6.98 13.12 3.64
N ILE A 15 7.83 12.50 4.46
CA ILE A 15 7.40 11.77 5.65
C ILE A 15 7.06 12.73 6.79
N ALA A 16 7.90 13.73 7.04
CA ALA A 16 7.70 14.71 8.09
C ALA A 16 6.50 15.65 7.86
N TYR A 17 5.92 15.66 6.67
CA TYR A 17 4.81 16.54 6.30
C TYR A 17 3.59 16.34 7.21
N GLY A 18 3.07 15.13 7.31
CA GLY A 18 1.93 14.79 8.16
C GLY A 18 2.18 15.14 9.65
N PRO A 19 3.23 14.62 10.28
CA PRO A 19 3.58 14.97 11.65
C PRO A 19 3.69 16.47 11.92
N ARG A 20 4.29 17.23 10.99
CA ARG A 20 4.38 18.70 11.11
C ARG A 20 3.01 19.37 11.07
N THR A 21 2.11 18.92 10.21
CA THR A 21 0.74 19.47 10.13
C THR A 21 -0.07 19.14 11.40
N HIS A 22 0.25 18.03 12.08
CA HIS A 22 -0.29 17.66 13.38
C HIS A 22 0.44 18.36 14.55
N GLY A 23 1.28 19.36 14.28
CA GLY A 23 1.87 20.22 15.29
C GLY A 23 3.21 19.72 15.87
N ILE A 24 3.80 18.62 15.39
CA ILE A 24 5.10 18.15 15.82
C ILE A 24 6.19 19.05 15.22
N ARG A 25 6.88 19.83 16.07
CA ARG A 25 7.93 20.77 15.68
C ARG A 25 9.32 20.37 16.14
N SER A 26 9.41 19.43 17.10
CA SER A 26 10.70 18.93 17.59
C SER A 26 11.43 18.18 16.49
N LYS A 27 12.65 18.66 16.17
CA LYS A 27 13.50 18.00 15.15
C LYS A 27 13.81 16.56 15.55
N VAL A 28 14.14 16.32 16.82
CA VAL A 28 14.46 14.97 17.33
C VAL A 28 13.27 14.02 17.11
N LYS A 29 12.06 14.43 17.48
CA LYS A 29 10.85 13.61 17.26
C LYS A 29 10.57 13.37 15.77
N LEU A 30 10.79 14.37 14.91
CA LEU A 30 10.64 14.21 13.48
C LEU A 30 11.67 13.23 12.90
N ASP A 31 12.91 13.29 13.35
CA ASP A 31 13.97 12.38 12.92
C ASP A 31 13.61 10.93 13.29
N GLU A 32 13.12 10.69 14.52
CA GLU A 32 12.65 9.39 15.01
C GLU A 32 11.46 8.86 14.17
N ILE A 33 10.47 9.72 13.89
CA ILE A 33 9.29 9.34 13.08
C ILE A 33 9.72 8.99 11.66
N VAL A 34 10.60 9.79 11.06
CA VAL A 34 11.07 9.56 9.69
C VAL A 34 11.82 8.23 9.59
N GLU A 35 12.74 7.95 10.51
CA GLU A 35 13.45 6.69 10.53
C GLU A 35 12.51 5.50 10.75
N LYS A 36 11.64 5.57 11.77
CA LYS A 36 10.64 4.52 12.06
C LYS A 36 9.77 4.24 10.84
N SER A 37 9.22 5.28 10.20
CA SER A 37 8.32 5.12 9.06
C SER A 37 9.00 4.52 7.84
N LEU A 38 10.27 4.87 7.58
CA LEU A 38 11.06 4.28 6.51
C LEU A 38 11.41 2.81 6.79
N ARG A 39 11.66 2.46 8.05
CA ARG A 39 11.88 1.06 8.47
C ARG A 39 10.60 0.25 8.36
N ASP A 40 9.49 0.78 8.87
CA ASP A 40 8.17 0.13 8.77
C ASP A 40 7.71 -0.06 7.32
N ALA A 41 8.18 0.78 6.38
CA ALA A 41 7.95 0.63 4.94
C ALA A 41 9.05 -0.16 4.20
N ALA A 42 9.96 -0.82 4.92
CA ALA A 42 11.05 -1.65 4.40
C ALA A 42 11.93 -0.93 3.35
N ILE A 43 12.22 0.38 3.55
CA ILE A 43 12.98 1.19 2.58
C ILE A 43 14.11 2.03 3.22
N TRP A 44 14.30 1.92 4.53
CA TRP A 44 15.31 2.69 5.26
C TRP A 44 16.71 2.53 4.67
N ASP A 45 17.17 1.31 4.46
CA ASP A 45 18.53 1.04 3.99
C ASP A 45 18.81 1.56 2.59
N GLU A 46 17.77 1.70 1.76
CA GLU A 46 17.89 2.28 0.43
C GLU A 46 17.93 3.82 0.45
N LEU A 47 17.33 4.47 1.47
CA LEU A 47 17.10 5.91 1.48
C LEU A 47 17.82 6.69 2.60
N LYS A 48 18.39 6.03 3.61
CA LYS A 48 19.02 6.69 4.79
C LYS A 48 20.09 7.73 4.41
N ASP A 49 20.85 7.48 3.33
CA ASP A 49 21.88 8.41 2.84
C ASP A 49 21.33 9.43 1.83
N ARG A 50 20.03 9.37 1.52
CA ARG A 50 19.36 10.19 0.52
C ARG A 50 18.19 11.01 1.07
N LEU A 51 18.04 11.13 2.39
CA LEU A 51 16.91 11.80 3.06
C LEU A 51 16.69 13.24 2.57
N LYS A 52 17.74 13.95 2.25
CA LYS A 52 17.69 15.35 1.74
C LYS A 52 17.55 15.45 0.21
N LYS A 53 17.56 14.33 -0.51
CA LYS A 53 17.38 14.32 -1.97
C LYS A 53 15.90 14.36 -2.34
N SER A 54 15.62 14.88 -3.54
CA SER A 54 14.26 14.91 -4.08
C SER A 54 13.66 13.51 -4.18
N ALA A 55 12.43 13.34 -3.72
CA ALA A 55 11.69 12.10 -3.84
C ALA A 55 11.30 11.76 -5.28
N LEU A 56 11.23 12.75 -6.18
CA LEU A 56 10.88 12.53 -7.58
C LEU A 56 11.94 11.76 -8.37
N GLY A 57 13.19 11.73 -7.88
CA GLY A 57 14.29 10.97 -8.49
C GLY A 57 14.38 9.52 -8.04
N LEU A 58 13.41 9.01 -7.30
CA LEU A 58 13.33 7.61 -6.87
C LEU A 58 12.70 6.73 -7.96
N SER A 59 13.00 5.41 -7.94
CA SER A 59 12.29 4.44 -8.78
C SER A 59 10.82 4.33 -8.38
N GLY A 60 9.95 3.81 -9.27
CA GLY A 60 8.52 3.67 -9.00
C GLY A 60 8.22 2.88 -7.71
N GLY A 61 8.89 1.75 -7.51
CA GLY A 61 8.75 0.95 -6.29
C GLY A 61 9.25 1.66 -5.03
N GLN A 62 10.31 2.47 -5.14
CA GLN A 62 10.80 3.31 -4.04
C GLN A 62 9.81 4.43 -3.73
N GLN A 63 9.25 5.09 -4.75
CA GLN A 63 8.22 6.11 -4.57
C GLN A 63 6.97 5.55 -3.90
N GLN A 64 6.54 4.35 -4.29
CA GLN A 64 5.38 3.69 -3.68
C GLN A 64 5.61 3.40 -2.20
N ARG A 65 6.76 2.79 -1.84
CA ARG A 65 7.10 2.54 -0.44
C ARG A 65 7.28 3.83 0.36
N LEU A 66 7.81 4.89 -0.25
CA LEU A 66 7.88 6.22 0.38
C LEU A 66 6.47 6.78 0.66
N CYS A 67 5.52 6.62 -0.27
CA CYS A 67 4.13 7.04 -0.04
C CYS A 67 3.47 6.24 1.09
N ILE A 68 3.76 4.94 1.21
CA ILE A 68 3.33 4.12 2.35
C ILE A 68 3.97 4.65 3.64
N ALA A 69 5.30 4.85 3.68
CA ALA A 69 5.98 5.42 4.84
C ALA A 69 5.39 6.77 5.28
N ARG A 70 5.05 7.64 4.32
CA ARG A 70 4.37 8.91 4.58
C ARG A 70 3.01 8.72 5.26
N ALA A 71 2.24 7.73 4.82
CA ALA A 71 0.95 7.41 5.44
C ALA A 71 1.13 6.83 6.85
N LEU A 72 2.13 5.98 7.07
CA LEU A 72 2.43 5.38 8.37
C LEU A 72 2.93 6.42 9.39
N ALA A 73 3.54 7.52 8.94
CA ALA A 73 4.10 8.56 9.81
C ALA A 73 3.07 9.28 10.70
N VAL A 74 1.78 9.16 10.37
CA VAL A 74 0.67 9.71 11.17
C VAL A 74 -0.05 8.65 12.00
N GLU A 75 0.48 7.43 12.05
CA GLU A 75 -0.03 6.29 12.83
C GLU A 75 -1.54 6.04 12.60
N PRO A 76 -1.95 5.73 11.36
CA PRO A 76 -3.37 5.54 11.03
C PRO A 76 -3.90 4.23 11.61
N ASP A 77 -5.19 4.16 11.95
CA ASP A 77 -5.86 2.90 12.29
C ASP A 77 -6.11 2.03 11.05
N VAL A 78 -6.34 2.68 9.91
CA VAL A 78 -6.65 2.02 8.63
C VAL A 78 -5.76 2.59 7.53
N LEU A 79 -5.10 1.71 6.79
CA LEU A 79 -4.30 2.05 5.61
C LEU A 79 -5.06 1.68 4.33
N LEU A 80 -5.39 2.68 3.52
CA LEU A 80 -6.05 2.50 2.23
C LEU A 80 -5.03 2.49 1.09
N MET A 81 -5.06 1.47 0.26
CA MET A 81 -4.20 1.33 -0.92
C MET A 81 -5.08 1.11 -2.15
N ASP A 82 -4.96 2.01 -3.13
CA ASP A 82 -5.69 1.91 -4.39
C ASP A 82 -4.72 1.51 -5.49
N GLU A 83 -4.89 0.29 -6.03
CA GLU A 83 -4.05 -0.31 -7.08
C GLU A 83 -2.55 -0.15 -6.82
N PRO A 84 -2.02 -0.52 -5.62
CA PRO A 84 -0.68 -0.12 -5.18
C PRO A 84 0.46 -0.69 -6.04
N THR A 85 0.18 -1.64 -6.91
CA THR A 85 1.18 -2.35 -7.72
C THR A 85 0.98 -2.23 -9.21
N SER A 86 -0.09 -1.56 -9.69
CA SER A 86 -0.49 -1.53 -11.09
C SER A 86 0.55 -0.96 -12.06
N ALA A 87 1.45 -0.08 -11.57
CA ALA A 87 2.50 0.56 -12.37
C ALA A 87 3.91 0.05 -12.02
N LEU A 88 4.03 -1.08 -11.34
CA LEU A 88 5.29 -1.61 -10.84
C LEU A 88 5.73 -2.86 -11.61
N ASP A 89 7.04 -3.05 -11.66
CA ASP A 89 7.66 -4.30 -12.12
C ASP A 89 7.40 -5.45 -11.12
N PRO A 90 7.55 -6.73 -11.53
CA PRO A 90 7.24 -7.87 -10.67
C PRO A 90 8.04 -7.91 -9.35
N ILE A 91 9.30 -7.46 -9.34
CA ILE A 91 10.14 -7.45 -8.15
C ILE A 91 9.63 -6.39 -7.16
N SER A 92 9.30 -5.19 -7.66
CA SER A 92 8.71 -4.13 -6.86
C SER A 92 7.33 -4.50 -6.35
N THR A 93 6.52 -5.22 -7.15
CA THR A 93 5.22 -5.76 -6.75
C THR A 93 5.35 -6.71 -5.57
N SER A 94 6.25 -7.70 -5.65
CA SER A 94 6.50 -8.64 -4.55
C SER A 94 6.86 -7.91 -3.25
N LYS A 95 7.74 -6.91 -3.32
CA LYS A 95 8.12 -6.11 -2.13
C LYS A 95 6.93 -5.37 -1.49
N ILE A 96 5.96 -4.91 -2.29
CA ILE A 96 4.75 -4.26 -1.76
C ILE A 96 3.80 -5.29 -1.16
N GLU A 97 3.68 -6.47 -1.75
CA GLU A 97 2.87 -7.57 -1.20
C GLU A 97 3.45 -8.06 0.14
N ASP A 98 4.75 -8.29 0.21
CA ASP A 98 5.45 -8.68 1.44
C ASP A 98 5.26 -7.62 2.53
N LEU A 99 5.42 -6.35 2.17
CA LEU A 99 5.19 -5.23 3.08
C LEU A 99 3.74 -5.19 3.60
N ALA A 100 2.74 -5.42 2.75
CA ALA A 100 1.34 -5.47 3.17
C ALA A 100 1.11 -6.62 4.16
N MET A 101 1.72 -7.79 3.92
CA MET A 101 1.63 -8.94 4.83
C MET A 101 2.30 -8.69 6.19
N GLU A 102 3.35 -7.90 6.25
CA GLU A 102 3.97 -7.47 7.51
C GLU A 102 3.11 -6.44 8.24
N LEU A 103 2.63 -5.43 7.51
CA LEU A 103 1.86 -4.32 8.07
C LEU A 103 0.48 -4.75 8.60
N LYS A 104 -0.15 -5.78 8.05
CA LYS A 104 -1.46 -6.25 8.52
C LYS A 104 -1.47 -6.72 9.98
N ASN A 105 -0.31 -7.02 10.56
CA ASN A 105 -0.18 -7.35 11.97
C ASN A 105 -0.36 -6.14 12.89
N LYS A 106 -0.25 -4.92 12.36
CA LYS A 106 -0.32 -3.66 13.11
C LYS A 106 -1.49 -2.78 12.68
N TYR A 107 -1.91 -2.87 11.43
CA TYR A 107 -2.88 -1.97 10.81
C TYR A 107 -4.00 -2.76 10.14
N THR A 108 -5.20 -2.19 10.09
CA THR A 108 -6.22 -2.65 9.16
C THR A 108 -5.87 -2.13 7.76
N ILE A 109 -5.68 -3.05 6.80
CA ILE A 109 -5.32 -2.67 5.43
C ILE A 109 -6.50 -2.94 4.50
N VAL A 110 -6.88 -1.96 3.73
CA VAL A 110 -7.87 -2.09 2.66
C VAL A 110 -7.17 -1.84 1.33
N ILE A 111 -7.18 -2.84 0.45
CA ILE A 111 -6.55 -2.78 -0.88
C ILE A 111 -7.63 -2.90 -1.94
N VAL A 112 -7.66 -1.93 -2.86
CA VAL A 112 -8.40 -2.08 -4.13
C VAL A 112 -7.43 -2.60 -5.17
N THR A 113 -7.81 -3.66 -5.86
CA THR A 113 -7.02 -4.24 -6.96
C THR A 113 -7.91 -4.97 -7.95
N HIS A 114 -7.55 -4.91 -9.23
CA HIS A 114 -8.14 -5.76 -10.28
C HIS A 114 -7.34 -7.07 -10.46
N ASN A 115 -6.22 -7.22 -9.76
CA ASN A 115 -5.40 -8.43 -9.84
C ASN A 115 -5.89 -9.46 -8.82
N MET A 116 -6.65 -10.44 -9.31
CA MET A 116 -7.24 -11.48 -8.48
C MET A 116 -6.21 -12.39 -7.81
N GLN A 117 -5.11 -12.66 -8.51
CA GLN A 117 -4.03 -13.48 -7.94
C GLN A 117 -3.37 -12.75 -6.77
N GLN A 118 -3.23 -11.43 -6.84
CA GLN A 118 -2.77 -10.61 -5.73
C GLN A 118 -3.76 -10.69 -4.56
N ALA A 119 -5.05 -10.42 -4.81
CA ALA A 119 -6.09 -10.51 -3.78
C ALA A 119 -6.08 -11.88 -3.09
N ALA A 120 -6.02 -12.98 -3.86
CA ALA A 120 -5.97 -14.34 -3.33
C ALA A 120 -4.75 -14.60 -2.44
N ARG A 121 -3.58 -13.97 -2.74
CA ARG A 121 -2.35 -14.22 -1.98
C ARG A 121 -2.27 -13.44 -0.67
N ILE A 122 -2.74 -12.19 -0.65
CA ILE A 122 -2.42 -11.28 0.46
C ILE A 122 -3.59 -10.87 1.33
N SER A 123 -4.84 -11.13 0.93
CA SER A 123 -6.00 -10.71 1.70
C SER A 123 -6.61 -11.84 2.55
N ASP A 124 -7.10 -11.49 3.73
CA ASP A 124 -7.83 -12.41 4.62
C ASP A 124 -9.32 -12.44 4.24
N LYS A 125 -9.84 -11.28 3.79
CA LYS A 125 -11.22 -11.13 3.30
C LYS A 125 -11.22 -10.40 1.97
N THR A 126 -12.10 -10.80 1.08
CA THR A 126 -12.27 -10.18 -0.23
C THR A 126 -13.72 -9.76 -0.44
N ALA A 127 -13.90 -8.58 -1.02
CA ALA A 127 -15.18 -8.08 -1.48
C ALA A 127 -15.11 -7.87 -3.00
N PHE A 128 -15.94 -8.56 -3.75
CA PHE A 128 -16.01 -8.45 -5.20
C PHE A 128 -17.06 -7.42 -5.60
N PHE A 129 -16.62 -6.39 -6.33
CA PHE A 129 -17.47 -5.35 -6.88
C PHE A 129 -17.54 -5.48 -8.40
N LEU A 130 -18.73 -5.36 -8.96
CA LEU A 130 -18.96 -5.31 -10.40
C LEU A 130 -19.94 -4.18 -10.73
N LEU A 131 -19.55 -3.27 -11.63
CA LEU A 131 -20.37 -2.13 -12.07
C LEU A 131 -20.93 -1.29 -10.90
N GLY A 132 -20.18 -1.13 -9.83
CA GLY A 132 -20.58 -0.36 -8.65
C GLY A 132 -21.41 -1.12 -7.62
N GLU A 133 -21.76 -2.39 -7.87
CA GLU A 133 -22.49 -3.25 -6.95
C GLU A 133 -21.54 -4.19 -6.19
N LEU A 134 -21.77 -4.35 -4.89
CA LEU A 134 -21.16 -5.41 -4.11
C LEU A 134 -21.81 -6.74 -4.46
N VAL A 135 -21.11 -7.59 -5.18
CA VAL A 135 -21.62 -8.89 -5.66
C VAL A 135 -21.48 -9.95 -4.56
N GLU A 136 -20.29 -10.06 -3.99
CA GLU A 136 -19.98 -11.07 -2.98
C GLU A 136 -18.89 -10.58 -2.05
N ALA A 137 -18.95 -10.96 -0.77
CA ALA A 137 -17.89 -10.67 0.21
C ALA A 137 -17.76 -11.79 1.23
N GLY A 138 -16.54 -12.12 1.59
CA GLY A 138 -16.28 -13.19 2.57
C GLY A 138 -14.82 -13.47 2.78
N PRO A 139 -14.49 -14.58 3.49
CA PRO A 139 -13.13 -15.07 3.56
C PRO A 139 -12.57 -15.31 2.16
N THR A 140 -11.34 -14.85 1.93
CA THR A 140 -10.70 -14.92 0.60
C THR A 140 -10.65 -16.34 0.06
N GLU A 141 -10.23 -17.30 0.89
CA GLU A 141 -10.16 -18.71 0.50
C GLU A 141 -11.51 -19.23 0.00
N SER A 142 -12.59 -18.93 0.71
CA SER A 142 -13.94 -19.38 0.33
C SER A 142 -14.40 -18.72 -0.97
N LEU A 143 -14.20 -17.43 -1.11
CA LEU A 143 -14.61 -16.66 -2.28
C LEU A 143 -13.91 -17.14 -3.57
N PHE A 144 -12.62 -17.49 -3.47
CA PHE A 144 -11.86 -17.96 -4.63
C PHE A 144 -12.03 -19.45 -4.94
N SER A 145 -12.32 -20.30 -3.92
CA SER A 145 -12.47 -21.75 -4.12
C SER A 145 -13.91 -22.18 -4.39
N MET A 146 -14.88 -21.52 -3.79
CA MET A 146 -16.31 -21.87 -3.89
C MET A 146 -17.18 -20.60 -3.88
N PRO A 147 -17.09 -19.76 -4.93
CA PRO A 147 -17.93 -18.58 -5.04
C PRO A 147 -19.40 -18.95 -5.06
N GLN A 148 -20.23 -18.14 -4.40
CA GLN A 148 -21.68 -18.37 -4.29
C GLN A 148 -22.44 -17.66 -5.42
N ASP A 149 -21.90 -16.56 -5.94
CA ASP A 149 -22.51 -15.82 -7.05
C ASP A 149 -21.82 -16.22 -8.36
N LYS A 150 -22.63 -16.55 -9.37
CA LYS A 150 -22.13 -16.93 -10.70
C LYS A 150 -21.27 -15.84 -11.35
N ARG A 151 -21.54 -14.55 -11.09
CA ARG A 151 -20.74 -13.43 -11.61
C ARG A 151 -19.32 -13.45 -11.00
N THR A 152 -19.21 -13.85 -9.73
CA THR A 152 -17.89 -14.05 -9.08
C THR A 152 -17.16 -15.22 -9.72
N GLU A 153 -17.84 -16.36 -9.95
CA GLU A 153 -17.26 -17.52 -10.62
C GLU A 153 -16.78 -17.18 -12.03
N ASP A 154 -17.63 -16.52 -12.82
CA ASP A 154 -17.31 -16.13 -14.21
C ASP A 154 -16.13 -15.14 -14.23
N TYR A 155 -16.04 -14.22 -13.25
CA TYR A 155 -14.90 -13.32 -13.11
C TYR A 155 -13.60 -14.06 -12.78
N ILE A 156 -13.63 -14.95 -11.79
CA ILE A 156 -12.48 -15.75 -11.35
C ILE A 156 -11.96 -16.65 -12.48
N THR A 157 -12.87 -17.25 -13.25
CA THR A 157 -12.52 -18.18 -14.32
C THR A 157 -12.24 -17.51 -15.68
N GLY A 158 -12.36 -16.17 -15.75
CA GLY A 158 -12.14 -15.40 -17.00
C GLY A 158 -13.23 -15.63 -18.05
N ARG A 159 -14.41 -16.09 -17.65
CA ARG A 159 -15.54 -16.40 -18.54
C ARG A 159 -16.51 -15.23 -18.63
N PHE A 160 -16.00 -14.04 -18.91
CA PHE A 160 -16.87 -12.92 -19.26
C PHE A 160 -17.36 -13.11 -20.69
N GLY A 161 -18.62 -13.40 -20.83
CA GLY A 161 -19.34 -13.42 -22.10
C GLY A 161 -20.41 -12.33 -22.13
#